data_47dc446e2f6892182ee7551eccc50951
#
_entry.id   47dc446e2f6892182ee7551eccc50951
#
_cell.length_a   1.000
_cell.length_b   1.000
_cell.length_c   1.000
_cell.angle_alpha   90.00
_cell.angle_beta   90.00
_cell.angle_gamma   90.00
#
_symmetry.space_group_name_H-M   'P 1'
#
loop_
_entity.id
_entity.type
_entity.pdbx_description
1 polymer ?
#
loop_
_entity_poly.entity_id
_entity_poly.type
_entity_poly.pdbx_seq_one_letter_code
_entity_poly.pdbx_strand_id
1 'polypeptide(L)'
;MQFMITAYDGTDEEAMNRRMAARPAHIDGARLLKDSGKLIAGGAILDDAEQMIGSTLYVEFDSRAELDSWLEQDPYVTGGVWQDITVQPIRLAMKA
;
A
#
# COMPACT_ATOMS: atom_id res chain seq x y z
N MET A 1 9.72 1.45 -13.91
CA MET A 1 9.38 2.76 -13.29
C MET A 1 9.10 2.57 -11.81
N GLN A 2 9.60 3.47 -11.01
CA GLN A 2 9.42 3.43 -9.56
C GLN A 2 8.37 4.43 -9.12
N PHE A 3 7.60 4.05 -8.12
CA PHE A 3 6.53 4.88 -7.57
C PHE A 3 6.53 4.80 -6.05
N MET A 4 6.13 5.89 -5.44
CA MET A 4 5.80 5.96 -4.02
C MET A 4 4.28 6.00 -3.90
N ILE A 5 3.71 5.07 -3.16
CA ILE A 5 2.30 5.05 -2.84
C ILE A 5 2.15 5.49 -1.38
N THR A 6 1.33 6.48 -1.13
CA THR A 6 0.94 6.90 0.21
C THR A 6 -0.57 6.80 0.29
N ALA A 7 -1.07 6.04 1.24
CA ALA A 7 -2.50 5.84 1.39
C ALA A 7 -2.92 6.02 2.84
N TYR A 8 -4.03 6.70 3.05
CA TYR A 8 -4.59 6.87 4.37
C TYR A 8 -5.92 6.14 4.48
N ASP A 9 -6.11 5.50 5.63
CA ASP A 9 -7.34 4.80 5.97
C ASP A 9 -8.47 5.82 6.24
N GLY A 10 -9.70 5.33 6.25
CA GLY A 10 -10.82 6.13 6.73
C GLY A 10 -10.63 6.52 8.19
N THR A 11 -11.36 7.55 8.61
CA THR A 11 -11.27 8.11 9.97
C THR A 11 -12.48 7.78 10.84
N ASP A 12 -13.39 6.95 10.34
CA ASP A 12 -14.58 6.52 11.08
C ASP A 12 -14.24 5.39 12.06
N GLU A 13 -15.20 5.07 12.93
CA GLU A 13 -15.02 4.09 14.00
C GLU A 13 -14.68 2.68 13.49
N GLU A 14 -15.12 2.31 12.29
CA GLU A 14 -14.91 0.99 11.71
C GLU A 14 -13.62 0.87 10.89
N ALA A 15 -12.85 1.95 10.76
CA ALA A 15 -11.66 1.97 9.92
C ALA A 15 -10.64 0.90 10.31
N MET A 16 -10.33 0.77 11.59
CA MET A 16 -9.38 -0.25 12.08
C MET A 16 -9.92 -1.66 11.86
N ASN A 17 -11.20 -1.89 12.05
CA ASN A 17 -11.81 -3.19 11.81
C ASN A 17 -11.70 -3.60 10.34
N ARG A 18 -11.92 -2.66 9.41
CA ARG A 18 -11.74 -2.94 7.99
C ARG A 18 -10.29 -3.29 7.67
N ARG A 19 -9.35 -2.53 8.24
CA ARG A 19 -7.93 -2.77 8.03
C ARG A 19 -7.52 -4.15 8.52
N MET A 20 -7.90 -4.51 9.74
CA MET A 20 -7.53 -5.79 10.33
C MET A 20 -8.19 -6.97 9.59
N ALA A 21 -9.42 -6.79 9.10
CA ALA A 21 -10.10 -7.82 8.32
C ALA A 21 -9.40 -8.09 6.97
N ALA A 22 -8.93 -7.05 6.29
CA ALA A 22 -8.29 -7.16 4.99
C ALA A 22 -6.77 -7.48 5.09
N ARG A 23 -6.17 -7.28 6.25
CA ARG A 23 -4.72 -7.33 6.43
C ARG A 23 -4.08 -8.67 6.02
N PRO A 24 -4.59 -9.85 6.41
CA PRO A 24 -3.96 -11.09 6.02
C PRO A 24 -3.84 -11.26 4.51
N ALA A 25 -4.89 -10.97 3.77
CA ALA A 25 -4.89 -11.07 2.30
C ALA A 25 -3.98 -10.00 1.67
N HIS A 26 -3.96 -8.78 2.23
CA HIS A 26 -3.07 -7.72 1.77
C HIS A 26 -1.60 -8.12 1.95
N ILE A 27 -1.22 -8.65 3.11
CA ILE A 27 0.15 -9.09 3.38
C ILE A 27 0.56 -10.23 2.45
N ASP A 28 -0.34 -11.19 2.20
CA ASP A 28 -0.06 -12.28 1.25
C ASP A 28 0.21 -11.72 -0.15
N GLY A 29 -0.61 -10.78 -0.61
CA GLY A 29 -0.40 -10.13 -1.90
C GLY A 29 0.91 -9.32 -1.95
N ALA A 30 1.27 -8.65 -0.86
CA ALA A 30 2.51 -7.90 -0.75
C ALA A 30 3.73 -8.83 -0.84
N ARG A 31 3.67 -10.01 -0.24
CA ARG A 31 4.75 -11.01 -0.34
C ARG A 31 4.94 -11.49 -1.77
N LEU A 32 3.85 -11.75 -2.48
CA LEU A 32 3.91 -12.13 -3.90
C LEU A 32 4.53 -11.00 -4.73
N LEU A 33 4.15 -9.77 -4.46
CA LEU A 33 4.72 -8.60 -5.14
C LEU A 33 6.21 -8.47 -4.86
N LYS A 34 6.62 -8.69 -3.62
CA LYS A 34 8.03 -8.69 -3.22
C LYS A 34 8.80 -9.79 -3.94
N ASP A 35 8.25 -10.99 -3.98
CA ASP A 35 8.90 -12.15 -4.62
C ASP A 35 9.08 -11.94 -6.13
N SER A 36 8.19 -11.18 -6.77
CA SER A 36 8.33 -10.81 -8.18
C SER A 36 9.28 -9.63 -8.42
N GLY A 37 9.86 -9.06 -7.36
CA GLY A 37 10.78 -7.93 -7.44
C GLY A 37 10.11 -6.57 -7.59
N LYS A 38 8.79 -6.50 -7.47
CA LYS A 38 8.03 -5.26 -7.67
C LYS A 38 7.78 -4.46 -6.41
N LEU A 39 7.85 -5.08 -5.23
CA LEU A 39 7.78 -4.36 -3.96
C LEU A 39 9.20 -4.16 -3.42
N ILE A 40 9.61 -2.91 -3.30
CA ILE A 40 10.94 -2.56 -2.79
C ILE A 40 10.90 -2.47 -1.26
N ALA A 41 9.92 -1.76 -0.73
CA ALA A 41 9.69 -1.63 0.70
C ALA A 41 8.26 -1.16 0.95
N GLY A 42 7.73 -1.47 2.11
CA GLY A 42 6.41 -1.01 2.49
C GLY A 42 6.16 -1.19 3.97
N GLY A 43 5.20 -0.44 4.49
CA GLY A 43 4.84 -0.51 5.89
C GLY A 43 3.64 0.36 6.21
N ALA A 44 3.23 0.31 7.47
CA ALA A 44 2.13 1.11 7.96
C ALA A 44 2.60 2.50 8.40
N ILE A 45 1.76 3.50 8.16
CA ILE A 45 1.90 4.83 8.74
C ILE A 45 1.21 4.80 10.11
N LEU A 46 1.86 5.32 11.12
CA LEU A 46 1.37 5.32 12.49
C LEU A 46 1.01 6.72 12.96
N ASP A 47 0.00 6.81 13.81
CA ASP A 47 -0.29 8.05 14.55
C ASP A 47 0.58 8.14 15.81
N ASP A 48 0.38 9.18 16.61
CA ASP A 48 1.16 9.40 17.83
C ASP A 48 0.95 8.31 18.90
N ALA A 49 -0.16 7.58 18.82
CA ALA A 49 -0.45 6.44 19.70
C ALA A 49 0.05 5.11 19.11
N GLU A 50 0.83 5.15 18.03
CA GLU A 50 1.36 3.99 17.32
C GLU A 50 0.28 3.09 16.70
N GLN A 51 -0.88 3.64 16.41
CA GLN A 51 -1.94 2.94 15.69
C GLN A 51 -1.77 3.13 14.18
N MET A 52 -2.06 2.08 13.42
CA MET A 52 -1.96 2.13 11.96
C MET A 52 -3.08 2.97 11.38
N ILE A 53 -2.73 4.04 10.68
CA ILE A 53 -3.66 4.96 10.04
C ILE A 53 -3.50 5.04 8.52
N GLY A 54 -2.55 4.33 7.97
CA GLY A 54 -2.27 4.36 6.55
C GLY A 54 -1.16 3.40 6.19
N SER A 55 -0.70 3.51 4.95
CA SER A 55 0.38 2.69 4.41
C SER A 55 1.24 3.50 3.46
N THR A 56 2.51 3.14 3.38
CA THR A 56 3.42 3.66 2.38
C THR A 56 4.15 2.51 1.71
N LEU A 57 4.33 2.60 0.39
CA LEU A 57 4.97 1.56 -0.40
C LEU A 57 5.87 2.19 -1.44
N TYR A 58 7.03 1.57 -1.65
CA TYR A 58 7.90 1.86 -2.78
C TYR A 58 7.85 0.65 -3.70
N VAL A 59 7.42 0.87 -4.93
CA VAL A 59 7.18 -0.20 -5.91
C VAL A 59 7.85 0.08 -7.23
N GLU A 60 8.04 -0.96 -8.01
CA GLU A 60 8.57 -0.88 -9.36
C GLU A 60 7.67 -1.66 -10.30
N PHE A 61 7.14 -0.99 -11.31
CA PHE A 61 6.28 -1.57 -12.34
C PHE A 61 6.79 -1.11 -13.72
N ASP A 62 6.44 -1.87 -14.75
CA ASP A 62 6.82 -1.52 -16.12
C ASP A 62 6.09 -0.26 -16.61
N SER A 63 4.89 -0.01 -16.08
CA SER A 63 4.08 1.15 -16.44
C SER A 63 3.15 1.55 -15.30
N ARG A 64 2.62 2.77 -15.38
CA ARG A 64 1.57 3.23 -14.46
C ARG A 64 0.31 2.38 -14.58
N ALA A 65 -0.04 1.95 -15.80
CA ALA A 65 -1.22 1.12 -16.04
C ALA A 65 -1.10 -0.23 -15.31
N GLU A 66 0.07 -0.83 -15.29
CA GLU A 66 0.32 -2.07 -14.56
C GLU A 66 0.16 -1.87 -13.05
N LEU A 67 0.70 -0.76 -12.53
CA LEU A 67 0.51 -0.39 -11.12
C LEU A 67 -0.98 -0.22 -10.80
N ASP A 68 -1.71 0.51 -11.63
CA ASP A 68 -3.14 0.76 -11.41
C ASP A 68 -3.94 -0.55 -11.39
N SER A 69 -3.61 -1.50 -12.26
CA SER A 69 -4.26 -2.82 -12.29
C SER A 69 -4.00 -3.60 -11.01
N TRP A 70 -2.77 -3.58 -10.50
CA TRP A 70 -2.44 -4.21 -9.23
C TRP A 70 -3.19 -3.54 -8.08
N LEU A 71 -3.19 -2.21 -8.05
CA LEU A 71 -3.78 -1.43 -6.98
C LEU A 71 -5.29 -1.69 -6.84
N GLU A 72 -6.00 -1.75 -7.97
CA GLU A 72 -7.45 -2.02 -7.99
C GLU A 72 -7.84 -3.35 -7.34
N GLN A 73 -6.93 -4.31 -7.32
CA GLN A 73 -7.18 -5.65 -6.81
C GLN A 73 -6.67 -5.84 -5.38
N ASP A 74 -5.94 -4.88 -4.84
CA ASP A 74 -5.40 -5.03 -3.50
C ASP A 74 -6.52 -5.04 -2.46
N PRO A 75 -6.47 -5.98 -1.47
CA PRO A 75 -7.50 -6.07 -0.44
C PRO A 75 -7.72 -4.79 0.37
N TYR A 76 -6.71 -3.93 0.50
CA TYR A 76 -6.90 -2.64 1.16
C TYR A 76 -7.69 -1.65 0.30
N VAL A 77 -7.75 -1.84 -0.99
CA VAL A 77 -8.61 -1.06 -1.89
C VAL A 77 -10.00 -1.68 -1.95
N THR A 78 -10.09 -2.97 -2.25
CA THR A 78 -11.39 -3.66 -2.39
C THR A 78 -12.15 -3.74 -1.08
N GLY A 79 -11.45 -3.78 0.05
CA GLY A 79 -12.05 -3.79 1.38
C GLY A 79 -12.34 -2.41 1.96
N GLY A 80 -12.14 -1.35 1.19
CA GLY A 80 -12.45 0.02 1.63
C GLY A 80 -11.54 0.55 2.74
N VAL A 81 -10.34 0.00 2.89
CA VAL A 81 -9.38 0.43 3.93
C VAL A 81 -8.74 1.75 3.55
N TRP A 82 -8.08 1.79 2.39
CA TRP A 82 -7.44 3.00 1.87
C TRP A 82 -8.51 3.89 1.22
N GLN A 83 -8.68 5.08 1.75
CA GLN A 83 -9.68 6.02 1.26
C GLN A 83 -9.07 7.27 0.62
N ASP A 84 -7.79 7.52 0.87
CA ASP A 84 -7.03 8.59 0.22
C ASP A 84 -5.71 7.99 -0.28
N ILE A 85 -5.57 7.89 -1.59
CA ILE A 85 -4.42 7.21 -2.22
C ILE A 85 -3.70 8.20 -3.12
N THR A 86 -2.41 8.38 -2.89
CA THR A 86 -1.53 9.18 -3.74
C THR A 86 -0.45 8.29 -4.34
N VAL A 87 -0.28 8.36 -5.64
CA VAL A 87 0.78 7.67 -6.37
C VAL A 87 1.69 8.71 -6.99
N GLN A 88 2.97 8.67 -6.62
CA GLN A 88 3.97 9.62 -7.09
C GLN A 88 5.09 8.89 -7.81
N PRO A 89 5.40 9.22 -9.08
CA PRO A 89 6.61 8.72 -9.72
C PRO A 89 7.84 9.23 -8.99
N ILE A 90 8.79 8.35 -8.76
CA ILE A 90 10.05 8.67 -8.09
C ILE A 90 11.22 7.99 -8.79
N ARG A 91 12.41 8.35 -8.37
CA ARG A 91 13.64 7.63 -8.71
C ARG A 91 14.42 7.46 -7.42
N LEU A 92 14.53 6.22 -6.96
CA LEU A 92 15.33 5.94 -5.77
C LEU A 92 16.81 6.11 -6.10
N ALA A 93 17.48 6.94 -5.30
CA ALA A 93 18.92 7.14 -5.42
C ALA A 93 19.68 5.96 -4.78
N MET A 94 19.14 5.42 -3.70
CA MET A 94 19.74 4.30 -2.95
C MET A 94 18.67 3.36 -2.45
N LYS A 95 19.00 2.06 -2.46
CA LYS A 95 18.19 1.00 -1.83
C LYS A 95 19.03 0.31 -0.78
N ALA A 96 18.39 -0.02 0.33
CA ALA A 96 19.06 -0.79 1.38
C ALA A 96 19.39 -2.22 0.95
#